data_695f8925569cbd28f0fb8941ce35ad1d
#
_entry.id   695f8925569cbd28f0fb8941ce35ad1d
#
_cell.length_a   1.000
_cell.length_b   1.000
_cell.length_c   1.000
_cell.angle_alpha   90.00
_cell.angle_beta   90.00
_cell.angle_gamma   90.00
#
_symmetry.space_group_name_H-M   'P 1'
#
loop_
_entity.id
_entity.type
_entity.pdbx_description
1 polymer ?
#
loop_
_entity_poly.entity_id
_entity_poly.type
_entity_poly.pdbx_seq_one_letter_code
_entity_poly.pdbx_strand_id
1 'polypeptide(L)'
;LKEHAFEYEEDLIDNEEDRLAFYQTINGATEVVGEMNTRRINSVPQIFIDDKRIGGYDELMKVGDDLLKKRSGGGLLQFSETYKPFHYPWAVEITTRHEKAHWIEDELDLSEDVSDWKSGKVTQVEKDYVTNILRLFTQSDVAVGQNYFDQFIPKFKNNEIRNMLGSFAAREGIHQRAYALLNETLGLPDSEYHAFLEYKVMVDKIEFMQESDNNTMKGLGLALAKSVFNEGV
;
A
#
# COMPACT_ATOMS: atom_id res chain seq x y z
N LEU A 1 1.03 19.95 -8.26
CA LEU A 1 0.03 19.04 -8.83
C LEU A 1 0.61 17.63 -9.02
N LYS A 2 1.77 17.50 -9.66
CA LYS A 2 2.47 16.19 -9.84
C LYS A 2 2.67 15.45 -8.51
N GLU A 3 3.15 16.14 -7.47
CA GLU A 3 3.39 15.57 -6.15
C GLU A 3 2.12 15.02 -5.47
N HIS A 4 0.94 15.51 -5.88
CA HIS A 4 -0.35 15.10 -5.32
C HIS A 4 -1.18 14.23 -6.28
N ALA A 5 -0.57 13.69 -7.34
CA ALA A 5 -1.20 12.82 -8.34
C ALA A 5 -2.51 13.39 -8.93
N PHE A 6 -2.57 14.70 -9.18
CA PHE A 6 -3.65 15.29 -9.95
C PHE A 6 -3.42 15.06 -11.45
N GLU A 7 -4.44 14.61 -12.15
CA GLU A 7 -4.45 14.68 -13.62
C GLU A 7 -4.62 16.14 -14.03
N TYR A 8 -3.79 16.61 -14.95
CA TYR A 8 -3.84 17.95 -15.47
C TYR A 8 -3.27 18.01 -16.87
N GLU A 9 -3.77 18.94 -17.64
CA GLU A 9 -3.20 19.34 -18.92
C GLU A 9 -2.35 20.59 -18.72
N GLU A 10 -1.21 20.66 -19.38
CA GLU A 10 -0.28 21.77 -19.31
C GLU A 10 -0.04 22.34 -20.70
N ASP A 11 -0.53 23.55 -20.95
CA ASP A 11 -0.25 24.30 -22.15
C ASP A 11 0.99 25.17 -21.93
N LEU A 12 2.08 24.83 -22.60
CA LEU A 12 3.32 25.61 -22.55
C LEU A 12 3.23 26.80 -23.52
N ILE A 13 3.44 28.00 -22.96
CA ILE A 13 3.43 29.26 -23.71
C ILE A 13 4.86 29.80 -23.74
N ASP A 14 5.63 29.35 -24.70
CA ASP A 14 7.09 29.59 -24.75
C ASP A 14 7.49 30.89 -25.44
N ASN A 15 6.61 31.47 -26.26
CA ASN A 15 6.89 32.68 -27.01
C ASN A 15 5.95 33.83 -26.63
N GLU A 16 6.32 35.04 -27.03
CA GLU A 16 5.56 36.28 -26.68
C GLU A 16 4.24 36.38 -27.43
N GLU A 17 4.14 35.84 -28.63
CA GLU A 17 2.94 35.88 -29.47
C GLU A 17 1.83 34.99 -28.89
N ASP A 18 2.17 33.73 -28.52
CA ASP A 18 1.25 32.80 -27.87
C ASP A 18 0.81 33.33 -26.50
N ARG A 19 1.72 34.00 -25.78
CA ARG A 19 1.42 34.61 -24.50
C ARG A 19 0.43 35.77 -24.64
N LEU A 20 0.57 36.62 -25.65
CA LEU A 20 -0.36 37.67 -25.94
C LEU A 20 -1.74 37.15 -26.38
N ALA A 21 -1.78 36.11 -27.23
CA ALA A 21 -3.02 35.49 -27.65
C ALA A 21 -3.74 34.86 -26.46
N PHE A 22 -3.03 34.17 -25.58
CA PHE A 22 -3.57 33.60 -24.35
C PHE A 22 -4.19 34.67 -23.43
N TYR A 23 -3.48 35.78 -23.22
CA TYR A 23 -4.02 36.89 -22.39
C TYR A 23 -5.24 37.56 -23.02
N GLN A 24 -5.30 37.67 -24.34
CA GLN A 24 -6.46 38.21 -25.04
C GLN A 24 -7.67 37.29 -24.86
N THR A 25 -7.47 36.00 -24.97
CA THR A 25 -8.52 34.99 -24.80
C THR A 25 -9.06 35.00 -23.37
N ILE A 26 -8.21 34.98 -22.36
CA ILE A 26 -8.63 34.98 -20.96
C ILE A 26 -9.30 36.27 -20.55
N ASN A 27 -8.77 37.42 -20.98
CA ASN A 27 -9.35 38.72 -20.65
C ASN A 27 -10.67 38.96 -21.38
N GLY A 28 -10.85 38.40 -22.58
CA GLY A 28 -12.12 38.46 -23.31
C GLY A 28 -13.20 37.54 -22.69
N ALA A 29 -12.82 36.39 -22.17
CA ALA A 29 -13.73 35.47 -21.49
C ALA A 29 -14.22 35.98 -20.11
N THR A 30 -13.45 36.87 -19.47
CA THR A 30 -13.80 37.40 -18.16
C THR A 30 -14.81 38.56 -18.22
N GLU A 31 -15.10 39.13 -19.38
CA GLU A 31 -16.13 40.16 -19.56
C GLU A 31 -17.58 39.64 -19.48
N VAL A 32 -17.77 38.32 -19.48
CA VAL A 32 -19.09 37.65 -19.55
C VAL A 32 -19.69 37.33 -18.18
N VAL A 33 -18.90 37.39 -17.10
CA VAL A 33 -19.40 37.08 -15.74
C VAL A 33 -19.31 38.34 -14.89
N GLY A 34 -20.47 39.01 -14.72
CA GLY A 34 -20.61 40.23 -13.98
C GLY A 34 -20.07 40.17 -12.54
N GLU A 35 -19.52 41.31 -12.16
CA GLU A 35 -19.06 41.70 -10.84
C GLU A 35 -17.80 41.07 -10.28
N MET A 36 -16.82 41.92 -10.21
CA MET A 36 -15.57 41.96 -9.47
C MET A 36 -14.31 41.39 -10.12
N ASN A 37 -13.56 42.33 -10.49
CA ASN A 37 -12.11 42.40 -10.70
C ASN A 37 -11.67 42.58 -12.15
N THR A 38 -11.76 43.82 -12.59
CA THR A 38 -11.17 44.33 -13.84
C THR A 38 -9.63 44.41 -13.82
N ARG A 39 -8.95 43.59 -13.08
CA ARG A 39 -7.49 43.43 -13.21
C ARG A 39 -7.20 42.59 -14.44
N ARG A 40 -6.65 43.21 -15.48
CA ARG A 40 -6.08 42.50 -16.63
C ARG A 40 -5.09 41.46 -16.16
N ILE A 41 -5.31 40.23 -16.61
CA ILE A 41 -4.38 39.12 -16.37
C ILE A 41 -3.19 39.34 -17.29
N ASN A 42 -2.01 39.36 -16.74
CA ASN A 42 -0.76 39.55 -17.46
C ASN A 42 0.39 38.71 -16.88
N SER A 43 0.05 37.62 -16.18
CA SER A 43 1.00 36.73 -15.56
C SER A 43 0.66 35.26 -15.82
N VAL A 44 1.67 34.42 -15.88
CA VAL A 44 1.58 32.97 -15.91
C VAL A 44 2.31 32.42 -14.69
N PRO A 45 1.97 31.23 -14.19
CA PRO A 45 0.93 30.32 -14.70
C PRO A 45 -0.50 30.81 -14.38
N GLN A 46 -1.46 30.38 -15.20
CA GLN A 46 -2.89 30.51 -14.91
C GLN A 46 -3.48 29.11 -14.79
N ILE A 47 -4.23 28.88 -13.72
CA ILE A 47 -4.73 27.55 -13.33
C ILE A 47 -6.24 27.55 -13.40
N PHE A 48 -6.79 26.51 -14.04
CA PHE A 48 -8.22 26.26 -14.18
C PHE A 48 -8.55 24.92 -13.53
N ILE A 49 -9.73 24.85 -12.90
CA ILE A 49 -10.27 23.61 -12.33
C ILE A 49 -11.72 23.53 -12.78
N ASP A 50 -12.06 22.44 -13.47
CA ASP A 50 -13.39 22.26 -14.06
C ASP A 50 -13.83 23.50 -14.86
N ASP A 51 -12.98 23.97 -15.78
CA ASP A 51 -13.16 25.16 -16.62
C ASP A 51 -13.29 26.49 -15.84
N LYS A 52 -13.18 26.45 -14.53
CA LYS A 52 -13.22 27.63 -13.69
C LYS A 52 -11.82 28.12 -13.37
N ARG A 53 -11.53 29.36 -13.76
CA ARG A 53 -10.26 30.00 -13.43
C ARG A 53 -10.07 30.16 -11.91
N ILE A 54 -8.94 29.66 -11.40
CA ILE A 54 -8.53 29.83 -10.00
C ILE A 54 -7.57 31.00 -9.87
N GLY A 55 -6.62 31.18 -10.79
CA GLY A 55 -5.59 32.21 -10.74
C GLY A 55 -4.20 31.66 -10.94
N GLY A 56 -3.20 32.25 -10.32
CA GLY A 56 -1.82 31.82 -10.33
C GLY A 56 -1.51 30.82 -9.23
N TYR A 57 -0.21 30.65 -8.96
CA TYR A 57 0.30 29.76 -7.93
C TYR A 57 -0.22 30.11 -6.52
N ASP A 58 -0.22 31.40 -6.17
CA ASP A 58 -0.64 31.85 -4.82
C ASP A 58 -2.13 31.60 -4.57
N GLU A 59 -2.97 31.76 -5.59
CA GLU A 59 -4.39 31.44 -5.52
C GLU A 59 -4.62 29.95 -5.42
N LEU A 60 -3.86 29.13 -6.17
CA LEU A 60 -3.91 27.67 -6.03
C LEU A 60 -3.53 27.23 -4.61
N MET A 61 -2.49 27.83 -4.02
CA MET A 61 -2.08 27.49 -2.65
C MET A 61 -3.15 27.83 -1.62
N LYS A 62 -3.92 28.91 -1.81
CA LYS A 62 -5.04 29.27 -0.93
C LYS A 62 -6.21 28.29 -0.99
N VAL A 63 -6.49 27.74 -2.17
CA VAL A 63 -7.57 26.78 -2.37
C VAL A 63 -7.06 25.33 -2.33
N GLY A 64 -5.75 25.14 -2.35
CA GLY A 64 -5.10 23.83 -2.42
C GLY A 64 -5.52 22.92 -1.27
N ASP A 65 -5.55 23.43 -0.04
CA ASP A 65 -6.02 22.69 1.12
C ASP A 65 -7.50 22.29 1.00
N ASP A 66 -8.35 23.14 0.41
CA ASP A 66 -9.76 22.83 0.20
C ASP A 66 -9.97 21.90 -0.99
N LEU A 67 -9.12 21.96 -2.01
CA LEU A 67 -9.09 21.00 -3.10
C LEU A 67 -8.61 19.64 -2.62
N LEU A 68 -7.56 19.61 -1.80
CA LEU A 68 -7.07 18.42 -1.13
C LEU A 68 -8.14 17.87 -0.18
N LYS A 69 -8.86 18.72 0.55
CA LYS A 69 -9.97 18.31 1.41
C LYS A 69 -11.20 17.87 0.62
N LYS A 70 -11.56 18.48 -0.52
CA LYS A 70 -12.63 17.99 -1.41
C LYS A 70 -12.32 16.66 -2.07
N ARG A 71 -11.03 16.40 -2.35
CA ARG A 71 -10.54 15.07 -2.69
C ARG A 71 -10.48 14.16 -1.48
N SER A 72 -10.45 14.73 -0.27
CA SER A 72 -10.29 14.08 1.02
C SER A 72 -11.54 13.40 1.58
N GLY A 73 -12.63 13.34 0.84
CA GLY A 73 -13.63 12.27 1.05
C GLY A 73 -13.02 10.88 0.92
N GLY A 74 -11.72 10.77 0.65
CA GLY A 74 -10.99 9.55 0.39
C GLY A 74 -9.53 9.52 0.83
N GLY A 75 -9.09 10.32 1.81
CA GLY A 75 -7.73 10.19 2.37
C GLY A 75 -7.46 8.77 2.88
N LEU A 76 -6.21 8.29 2.80
CA LEU A 76 -5.82 6.94 3.25
C LEU A 76 -6.30 6.63 4.67
N LEU A 77 -6.27 7.63 5.55
CA LEU A 77 -6.62 7.52 6.97
C LEU A 77 -8.07 7.96 7.27
N GLN A 78 -8.87 8.24 6.23
CA GLN A 78 -10.27 8.67 6.35
C GLN A 78 -11.20 7.59 5.81
N PHE A 79 -12.37 7.47 6.40
CA PHE A 79 -13.39 6.52 5.93
C PHE A 79 -13.92 6.93 4.54
N SER A 80 -14.07 5.95 3.67
CA SER A 80 -14.80 6.15 2.42
C SER A 80 -16.30 6.29 2.72
N GLU A 81 -16.93 7.33 2.19
CA GLU A 81 -18.37 7.54 2.33
C GLU A 81 -19.17 6.60 1.41
N THR A 82 -18.58 6.28 0.25
CA THR A 82 -19.19 5.44 -0.77
C THR A 82 -18.19 4.44 -1.32
N TYR A 83 -18.68 3.37 -1.95
CA TYR A 83 -17.82 2.40 -2.63
C TYR A 83 -17.17 2.98 -3.89
N LYS A 84 -17.86 3.84 -4.61
CA LYS A 84 -17.38 4.56 -5.80
C LYS A 84 -17.73 6.05 -5.69
N PRO A 85 -16.94 6.93 -6.35
CA PRO A 85 -15.76 6.66 -7.19
C PRO A 85 -14.55 6.19 -6.37
N PHE A 86 -13.65 5.42 -7.00
CA PHE A 86 -12.42 4.99 -6.36
C PHE A 86 -11.43 6.16 -6.26
N HIS A 87 -10.87 6.35 -5.08
CA HIS A 87 -9.79 7.31 -4.82
C HIS A 87 -8.40 6.69 -5.03
N TYR A 88 -8.30 5.36 -4.85
CA TYR A 88 -7.08 4.58 -5.01
C TYR A 88 -7.31 3.37 -5.94
N PRO A 89 -7.57 3.59 -7.26
CA PRO A 89 -7.82 2.51 -8.20
C PRO A 89 -6.74 1.44 -8.22
N TRP A 90 -5.47 1.83 -8.03
CA TRP A 90 -4.34 0.92 -7.95
C TRP A 90 -4.49 -0.13 -6.83
N ALA A 91 -5.08 0.23 -5.68
CA ALA A 91 -5.32 -0.71 -4.59
C ALA A 91 -6.37 -1.76 -5.00
N VAL A 92 -7.40 -1.36 -5.73
CA VAL A 92 -8.41 -2.28 -6.29
C VAL A 92 -7.78 -3.23 -7.31
N GLU A 93 -6.89 -2.72 -8.18
CA GLU A 93 -6.17 -3.53 -9.17
C GLU A 93 -5.24 -4.54 -8.49
N ILE A 94 -4.49 -4.12 -7.47
CA ILE A 94 -3.62 -5.01 -6.68
C ILE A 94 -4.46 -6.08 -6.00
N THR A 95 -5.56 -5.72 -5.32
CA THR A 95 -6.48 -6.67 -4.70
C THR A 95 -6.97 -7.69 -5.71
N THR A 96 -7.48 -7.23 -6.86
CA THR A 96 -8.00 -8.12 -7.91
C THR A 96 -6.93 -9.08 -8.43
N ARG A 97 -5.71 -8.60 -8.63
CA ARG A 97 -4.59 -9.43 -9.10
C ARG A 97 -4.17 -10.45 -8.03
N HIS A 98 -4.13 -10.05 -6.77
CA HIS A 98 -3.81 -10.90 -5.64
C HIS A 98 -4.86 -12.00 -5.44
N GLU A 99 -6.16 -11.65 -5.52
CA GLU A 99 -7.25 -12.63 -5.45
C GLU A 99 -7.24 -13.63 -6.61
N LYS A 100 -6.88 -13.20 -7.82
CA LYS A 100 -6.73 -14.09 -8.98
C LYS A 100 -5.58 -15.09 -8.84
N ALA A 101 -4.59 -14.79 -8.02
CA ALA A 101 -3.48 -15.68 -7.68
C ALA A 101 -3.78 -16.53 -6.43
N HIS A 102 -5.07 -16.77 -6.16
CA HIS A 102 -5.52 -17.55 -5.01
C HIS A 102 -5.10 -19.01 -5.13
N TRP A 103 -4.68 -19.57 -4.00
CA TRP A 103 -4.47 -20.98 -3.76
C TRP A 103 -4.76 -21.28 -2.30
N ILE A 104 -4.95 -22.55 -1.95
CA ILE A 104 -5.12 -23.01 -0.58
C ILE A 104 -4.18 -24.20 -0.31
N GLU A 105 -3.92 -24.48 0.95
CA GLU A 105 -3.01 -25.52 1.39
C GLU A 105 -3.38 -26.92 0.87
N ASP A 106 -4.65 -27.22 0.67
CA ASP A 106 -5.13 -28.51 0.15
C ASP A 106 -4.77 -28.75 -1.32
N GLU A 107 -4.33 -27.71 -2.06
CA GLU A 107 -3.87 -27.83 -3.45
C GLU A 107 -2.40 -28.28 -3.55
N LEU A 108 -1.69 -28.34 -2.41
CA LEU A 108 -0.27 -28.71 -2.36
C LEU A 108 -0.12 -30.24 -2.32
N ASP A 109 0.46 -30.83 -3.37
CA ASP A 109 0.84 -32.22 -3.36
C ASP A 109 2.24 -32.39 -2.74
N LEU A 110 2.29 -32.80 -1.48
CA LEU A 110 3.52 -33.00 -0.72
C LEU A 110 4.02 -34.46 -0.76
N SER A 111 3.47 -35.30 -1.63
CA SER A 111 3.78 -36.77 -1.66
C SER A 111 5.24 -37.05 -2.02
N GLU A 112 5.81 -36.29 -2.95
CA GLU A 112 7.23 -36.42 -3.32
C GLU A 112 8.15 -35.93 -2.22
N ASP A 113 7.81 -34.76 -1.57
CA ASP A 113 8.56 -34.20 -0.46
C ASP A 113 8.69 -35.22 0.70
N VAL A 114 7.56 -35.87 1.04
CA VAL A 114 7.52 -36.92 2.08
C VAL A 114 8.38 -38.09 1.70
N SER A 115 8.29 -38.54 0.44
CA SER A 115 9.08 -39.63 -0.08
C SER A 115 10.58 -39.34 0.03
N ASP A 116 11.01 -38.18 -0.40
CA ASP A 116 12.40 -37.74 -0.34
C ASP A 116 12.90 -37.57 1.09
N TRP A 117 12.05 -36.98 1.96
CA TRP A 117 12.35 -36.85 3.38
C TRP A 117 12.58 -38.18 4.09
N LYS A 118 11.77 -39.21 3.78
CA LYS A 118 11.81 -40.50 4.43
C LYS A 118 12.82 -41.48 3.80
N SER A 119 13.11 -41.36 2.51
CA SER A 119 13.95 -42.31 1.76
C SER A 119 15.45 -42.21 2.03
N GLY A 120 15.90 -41.13 2.72
CA GLY A 120 17.31 -40.87 2.92
C GLY A 120 17.98 -40.08 1.76
N LYS A 121 17.23 -39.65 0.74
CA LYS A 121 17.74 -38.75 -0.28
C LYS A 121 18.15 -37.39 0.33
N VAL A 122 17.37 -36.91 1.28
CA VAL A 122 17.70 -35.70 2.05
C VAL A 122 18.58 -36.11 3.23
N THR A 123 19.79 -35.59 3.30
CA THR A 123 20.74 -35.85 4.40
C THR A 123 20.25 -35.22 5.70
N GLN A 124 20.79 -35.66 6.85
CA GLN A 124 20.41 -35.04 8.14
C GLN A 124 20.74 -33.56 8.22
N VAL A 125 21.87 -33.11 7.64
CA VAL A 125 22.26 -31.71 7.60
C VAL A 125 21.25 -30.86 6.81
N GLU A 126 20.76 -31.36 5.69
CA GLU A 126 19.73 -30.71 4.90
C GLU A 126 18.38 -30.66 5.64
N LYS A 127 18.02 -31.75 6.33
CA LYS A 127 16.82 -31.80 7.18
C LYS A 127 16.88 -30.76 8.29
N ASP A 128 18.02 -30.68 8.99
CA ASP A 128 18.23 -29.70 10.05
C ASP A 128 18.15 -28.25 9.52
N TYR A 129 18.68 -28.02 8.32
CA TYR A 129 18.60 -26.72 7.66
C TYR A 129 17.15 -26.35 7.30
N VAL A 130 16.41 -27.24 6.66
CA VAL A 130 14.99 -27.03 6.31
C VAL A 130 14.15 -26.82 7.57
N THR A 131 14.36 -27.62 8.61
CA THR A 131 13.65 -27.49 9.89
C THR A 131 13.89 -26.11 10.51
N ASN A 132 15.12 -25.59 10.48
CA ASN A 132 15.42 -24.25 10.99
C ASN A 132 14.74 -23.15 10.17
N ILE A 133 14.63 -23.30 8.85
CA ILE A 133 13.87 -22.37 8.01
C ILE A 133 12.39 -22.41 8.38
N LEU A 134 11.80 -23.57 8.52
CA LEU A 134 10.39 -23.75 8.88
C LEU A 134 10.06 -23.16 10.25
N ARG A 135 10.96 -23.30 11.24
CA ARG A 135 10.82 -22.64 12.56
C ARG A 135 10.66 -21.12 12.45
N LEU A 136 11.43 -20.50 11.56
CA LEU A 136 11.34 -19.06 11.36
C LEU A 136 10.06 -18.67 10.62
N PHE A 137 9.78 -19.31 9.49
CA PHE A 137 8.66 -18.91 8.63
C PHE A 137 7.30 -19.14 9.27
N THR A 138 7.08 -20.29 9.92
CA THR A 138 5.80 -20.55 10.61
C THR A 138 5.47 -19.50 11.64
N GLN A 139 6.46 -18.91 12.30
CA GLN A 139 6.24 -17.84 13.28
C GLN A 139 6.24 -16.45 12.66
N SER A 140 7.03 -16.23 11.61
CA SER A 140 7.04 -14.93 10.90
C SER A 140 5.66 -14.59 10.35
N ASP A 141 4.97 -15.54 9.72
CA ASP A 141 3.67 -15.30 9.11
C ASP A 141 2.56 -15.03 10.15
N VAL A 142 2.72 -15.55 11.37
CA VAL A 142 1.87 -15.15 12.49
C VAL A 142 2.08 -13.66 12.82
N ALA A 143 3.33 -13.22 12.94
CA ALA A 143 3.65 -11.83 13.25
C ALA A 143 3.27 -10.88 12.11
N VAL A 144 3.46 -11.27 10.86
CA VAL A 144 3.04 -10.51 9.67
C VAL A 144 1.51 -10.38 9.64
N GLY A 145 0.77 -11.46 9.84
CA GLY A 145 -0.69 -11.44 9.93
C GLY A 145 -1.19 -10.51 11.05
N GLN A 146 -0.58 -10.56 12.22
CA GLN A 146 -0.89 -9.64 13.32
C GLN A 146 -0.64 -8.17 12.95
N ASN A 147 0.43 -7.86 12.23
CA ASN A 147 0.70 -6.49 11.78
C ASN A 147 -0.42 -5.94 10.89
N TYR A 148 -0.98 -6.75 9.99
CA TYR A 148 -2.14 -6.34 9.20
C TYR A 148 -3.34 -6.05 10.08
N PHE A 149 -3.70 -6.94 11.00
CA PHE A 149 -4.90 -6.81 11.81
C PHE A 149 -4.78 -5.72 12.88
N ASP A 150 -3.64 -5.64 13.56
CA ASP A 150 -3.50 -4.81 14.75
C ASP A 150 -2.87 -3.45 14.45
N GLN A 151 -2.05 -3.34 13.39
CA GLN A 151 -1.33 -2.12 13.09
C GLN A 151 -1.84 -1.39 11.85
N PHE A 152 -2.01 -2.07 10.70
CA PHE A 152 -2.31 -1.37 9.44
C PHE A 152 -3.80 -1.18 9.20
N ILE A 153 -4.61 -2.23 9.23
CA ILE A 153 -6.06 -2.15 8.98
C ILE A 153 -6.77 -1.17 9.94
N PRO A 154 -6.42 -1.08 11.23
CA PRO A 154 -7.01 -0.08 12.12
C PRO A 154 -6.64 1.37 11.80
N LYS A 155 -5.50 1.61 11.17
CA LYS A 155 -5.01 2.96 10.82
C LYS A 155 -5.54 3.43 9.46
N PHE A 156 -5.44 2.59 8.45
CA PHE A 156 -5.98 2.91 7.13
C PHE A 156 -7.50 2.76 7.14
N LYS A 157 -8.22 3.84 6.86
CA LYS A 157 -9.68 3.89 6.91
C LYS A 157 -10.36 3.87 5.54
N ASN A 158 -9.61 4.22 4.48
CA ASN A 158 -10.11 4.16 3.12
C ASN A 158 -10.46 2.71 2.74
N ASN A 159 -11.62 2.53 2.09
CA ASN A 159 -12.18 1.20 1.82
C ASN A 159 -11.34 0.37 0.84
N GLU A 160 -10.81 0.99 -0.22
CA GLU A 160 -9.96 0.30 -1.21
C GLU A 160 -8.69 -0.24 -0.56
N ILE A 161 -8.06 0.58 0.29
CA ILE A 161 -6.84 0.22 1.01
C ILE A 161 -7.13 -0.89 2.03
N ARG A 162 -8.23 -0.80 2.78
CA ARG A 162 -8.60 -1.83 3.76
C ARG A 162 -8.90 -3.16 3.11
N ASN A 163 -9.57 -3.16 1.96
CA ASN A 163 -9.84 -4.40 1.21
C ASN A 163 -8.53 -5.03 0.73
N MET A 164 -7.59 -4.24 0.23
CA MET A 164 -6.27 -4.71 -0.18
C MET A 164 -5.50 -5.33 1.00
N LEU A 165 -5.41 -4.62 2.12
CA LEU A 165 -4.75 -5.12 3.33
C LEU A 165 -5.45 -6.35 3.91
N GLY A 166 -6.78 -6.41 3.84
CA GLY A 166 -7.55 -7.57 4.26
C GLY A 166 -7.30 -8.81 3.40
N SER A 167 -7.15 -8.63 2.09
CA SER A 167 -6.78 -9.68 1.16
C SER A 167 -5.37 -10.22 1.46
N PHE A 168 -4.41 -9.35 1.77
CA PHE A 168 -3.06 -9.77 2.19
C PHE A 168 -3.10 -10.51 3.53
N ALA A 169 -3.79 -9.95 4.54
CA ALA A 169 -3.94 -10.62 5.84
C ALA A 169 -4.56 -12.02 5.73
N ALA A 170 -5.55 -12.19 4.85
CA ALA A 170 -6.16 -13.51 4.60
C ALA A 170 -5.15 -14.49 3.98
N ARG A 171 -4.23 -14.00 3.15
CA ARG A 171 -3.17 -14.83 2.56
C ARG A 171 -2.20 -15.36 3.61
N GLU A 172 -1.84 -14.55 4.60
CA GLU A 172 -0.99 -15.00 5.71
C GLU A 172 -1.62 -16.19 6.47
N GLY A 173 -2.93 -16.21 6.60
CA GLY A 173 -3.64 -17.36 7.16
C GLY A 173 -3.50 -18.64 6.33
N ILE A 174 -3.43 -18.52 5.00
CA ILE A 174 -3.16 -19.66 4.11
C ILE A 174 -1.71 -20.14 4.28
N HIS A 175 -0.74 -19.21 4.33
CA HIS A 175 0.68 -19.54 4.55
C HIS A 175 0.85 -20.30 5.86
N GLN A 176 0.25 -19.82 6.95
CA GLN A 176 0.31 -20.50 8.26
C GLN A 176 -0.20 -21.94 8.19
N ARG A 177 -1.35 -22.18 7.52
CA ARG A 177 -1.89 -23.52 7.35
C ARG A 177 -1.03 -24.39 6.44
N ALA A 178 -0.46 -23.81 5.38
CA ALA A 178 0.46 -24.52 4.49
C ALA A 178 1.74 -24.97 5.20
N TYR A 179 2.33 -24.12 6.04
CA TYR A 179 3.48 -24.51 6.86
C TYR A 179 3.11 -25.55 7.93
N ALA A 180 1.92 -25.45 8.53
CA ALA A 180 1.45 -26.46 9.46
C ALA A 180 1.29 -27.82 8.76
N LEU A 181 0.63 -27.84 7.60
CA LEU A 181 0.48 -29.04 6.79
C LEU A 181 1.84 -29.65 6.42
N LEU A 182 2.80 -28.83 6.00
CA LEU A 182 4.15 -29.30 5.66
C LEU A 182 4.85 -29.90 6.88
N ASN A 183 4.85 -29.24 8.03
CA ASN A 183 5.47 -29.72 9.26
C ASN A 183 4.87 -31.06 9.71
N GLU A 184 3.55 -31.18 9.72
CA GLU A 184 2.83 -32.42 10.07
C GLU A 184 3.16 -33.54 9.10
N THR A 185 3.19 -33.25 7.79
CA THR A 185 3.45 -34.22 6.74
C THR A 185 4.89 -34.75 6.78
N LEU A 186 5.85 -33.87 7.14
CA LEU A 186 7.25 -34.27 7.38
C LEU A 186 7.45 -35.02 8.71
N GLY A 187 6.45 -35.00 9.59
CA GLY A 187 6.47 -35.63 10.92
C GLY A 187 7.28 -34.84 11.94
N LEU A 188 7.35 -33.54 11.78
CA LEU A 188 7.98 -32.68 12.76
C LEU A 188 7.07 -32.52 13.99
N PRO A 189 7.60 -32.59 15.23
CA PRO A 189 6.78 -32.48 16.42
C PRO A 189 6.32 -31.05 16.67
N ASP A 190 5.21 -30.87 17.39
CA ASP A 190 4.65 -29.55 17.75
C ASP A 190 5.64 -28.66 18.50
N SER A 191 6.65 -29.24 19.15
CA SER A 191 7.71 -28.45 19.80
C SER A 191 8.48 -27.56 18.82
N GLU A 192 8.50 -27.88 17.52
CA GLU A 192 9.17 -27.07 16.50
C GLU A 192 8.54 -25.69 16.35
N TYR A 193 7.23 -25.54 16.60
CA TYR A 193 6.55 -24.24 16.55
C TYR A 193 7.01 -23.28 17.67
N HIS A 194 7.61 -23.79 18.74
CA HIS A 194 8.17 -22.99 19.83
C HIS A 194 9.70 -22.89 19.79
N ALA A 195 10.36 -23.74 19.01
CA ALA A 195 11.81 -23.82 18.99
C ALA A 195 12.52 -22.55 18.48
N PHE A 196 11.80 -21.67 17.75
CA PHE A 196 12.34 -20.36 17.36
C PHE A 196 12.74 -19.50 18.56
N LEU A 197 12.09 -19.67 19.71
CA LEU A 197 12.41 -18.96 20.96
C LEU A 197 13.79 -19.29 21.53
N GLU A 198 14.39 -20.38 21.12
CA GLU A 198 15.75 -20.80 21.50
C GLU A 198 16.82 -20.01 20.72
N TYR A 199 16.44 -19.36 19.63
CA TYR A 199 17.35 -18.63 18.75
C TYR A 199 17.17 -17.12 18.90
N LYS A 200 18.11 -16.49 19.60
CA LYS A 200 18.05 -15.04 19.85
C LYS A 200 17.84 -14.22 18.56
N VAL A 201 18.46 -14.60 17.45
CA VAL A 201 18.33 -13.88 16.18
C VAL A 201 16.90 -13.92 15.65
N MET A 202 16.19 -15.04 15.83
CA MET A 202 14.81 -15.20 15.41
C MET A 202 13.88 -14.37 16.31
N VAL A 203 14.11 -14.39 17.61
CA VAL A 203 13.35 -13.58 18.57
C VAL A 203 13.57 -12.09 18.30
N ASP A 204 14.82 -11.65 18.16
CA ASP A 204 15.14 -10.25 17.85
C ASP A 204 14.46 -9.77 16.55
N LYS A 205 14.38 -10.63 15.54
CA LYS A 205 13.69 -10.31 14.27
C LYS A 205 12.19 -10.11 14.50
N ILE A 206 11.52 -10.99 15.22
CA ILE A 206 10.09 -10.88 15.54
C ILE A 206 9.81 -9.61 16.36
N GLU A 207 10.61 -9.35 17.40
CA GLU A 207 10.50 -8.14 18.22
C GLU A 207 10.68 -6.88 17.37
N PHE A 208 11.68 -6.85 16.48
CA PHE A 208 11.90 -5.73 15.55
C PHE A 208 10.71 -5.48 14.65
N MET A 209 10.03 -6.53 14.18
CA MET A 209 8.82 -6.40 13.35
C MET A 209 7.65 -5.79 14.11
N GLN A 210 7.49 -6.17 15.38
CA GLN A 210 6.38 -5.72 16.23
C GLN A 210 6.61 -4.34 16.85
N GLU A 211 7.86 -3.92 17.00
CA GLU A 211 8.22 -2.64 17.59
C GLU A 211 7.96 -1.48 16.61
N SER A 212 6.80 -0.83 16.73
CA SER A 212 6.48 0.36 15.93
C SER A 212 5.56 1.32 16.67
N ASP A 213 5.85 2.61 16.59
CA ASP A 213 4.97 3.69 17.06
C ASP A 213 4.05 4.14 15.90
N ASN A 214 2.91 3.48 15.75
CA ASN A 214 1.94 3.77 14.70
C ASN A 214 1.05 5.00 14.99
N ASN A 215 1.31 5.73 16.05
CA ASN A 215 0.52 6.91 16.41
C ASN A 215 0.97 8.17 15.67
N THR A 216 2.14 8.13 15.04
CA THR A 216 2.65 9.21 14.21
C THR A 216 2.76 8.78 12.74
N MET A 217 2.68 9.75 11.81
CA MET A 217 2.89 9.47 10.38
C MET A 217 4.28 8.90 10.10
N LYS A 218 5.30 9.39 10.82
CA LYS A 218 6.67 8.86 10.72
C LYS A 218 6.74 7.42 11.21
N GLY A 219 6.11 7.12 12.34
CA GLY A 219 6.07 5.77 12.90
C GLY A 219 5.32 4.79 12.00
N LEU A 220 4.17 5.21 11.45
CA LEU A 220 3.42 4.41 10.48
C LEU A 220 4.25 4.13 9.20
N GLY A 221 4.93 5.16 8.67
CA GLY A 221 5.82 5.00 7.51
C GLY A 221 6.98 4.05 7.81
N LEU A 222 7.56 4.11 9.01
CA LEU A 222 8.61 3.19 9.44
C LEU A 222 8.10 1.75 9.58
N ALA A 223 6.90 1.55 10.13
CA ALA A 223 6.28 0.24 10.24
C ALA A 223 6.05 -0.40 8.86
N LEU A 224 5.54 0.37 7.90
CA LEU A 224 5.39 -0.09 6.51
C LEU A 224 6.74 -0.45 5.88
N ALA A 225 7.77 0.37 6.08
CA ALA A 225 9.11 0.07 5.57
C ALA A 225 9.67 -1.22 6.18
N LYS A 226 9.54 -1.41 7.49
CA LYS A 226 9.95 -2.65 8.18
C LYS A 226 9.23 -3.87 7.58
N SER A 227 7.91 -3.78 7.35
CA SER A 227 7.12 -4.86 6.74
C SER A 227 7.65 -5.23 5.34
N VAL A 228 7.89 -4.24 4.47
CA VAL A 228 8.44 -4.47 3.13
C VAL A 228 9.79 -5.20 3.18
N PHE A 229 10.70 -4.79 4.09
CA PHE A 229 12.00 -5.46 4.23
C PHE A 229 11.90 -6.87 4.81
N ASN A 230 10.92 -7.15 5.63
CA ASN A 230 10.73 -8.49 6.20
C ASN A 230 10.11 -9.49 5.24
N GLU A 231 9.21 -9.03 4.39
CA GLU A 231 8.47 -9.88 3.46
C GLU A 231 9.12 -9.96 2.07
N GLY A 232 9.89 -8.97 1.69
CA GLY A 232 10.42 -8.81 0.33
C GLY A 232 11.89 -9.13 0.13
N VAL A 233 12.63 -9.54 1.17
CA VAL A 233 14.08 -9.79 1.10
C VAL A 233 14.43 -11.18 1.58
#